data_919504a58964046d14f15e6facdf5e48
#
_entry.id   919504a58964046d14f15e6facdf5e48
#
_cell.length_a   1.000
_cell.length_b   1.000
_cell.length_c   1.000
_cell.angle_alpha   90.00
_cell.angle_beta   90.00
_cell.angle_gamma   90.00
#
_symmetry.space_group_name_H-M   'P 1'
#
loop_
_entity.id
_entity.type
_entity.pdbx_description
1 polymer ?
#
loop_
_entity_poly.entity_id
_entity_poly.type
_entity_poly.pdbx_seq_one_letter_code
_entity_poly.pdbx_strand_id
1 'polypeptide(L)'
;MEVILLIFLFAIGACVGSFLNVVIWRLPRGESIVFPGSHCPRCGRGIAWYDNIPLLSWIALRARCRRCKAPISPRYIVVEAVTAVMVAGLFVWLYMARLRSGAVDIRETWPMFLAHTALFCGLLACSLVDIESWIIPLEVCWLVSLVGVVCAGASPPPESFLPAVSPAAGAMAIAAVVGLGIAMLLVHYGFIQRSFLDAEDRPAVELAARQAARHPNEANASRDKKARQDKNSAKCAAKSAAKPAKQQAPIRSVAFGKEHGVSPRREILREVLFLAPAVILAVTAWLLVMKVGPVHRAWFEINDPARTAWAPHLTAALAALLGYLVGGLWIWAFRIFGTLGFGREAMGLGDVHILAAVGAVCGWVVPSITFFMAAFLALAWAMTVFVTRKQRELPYGPWLAAGALVTVLFYDYLRELLGPYAELLKVLSGG
;
A
#
# COMPACT_ATOMS: atom_id res chain seq x y z
N MET A 1 -22.56 -17.44 -21.22
CA MET A 1 -21.10 -17.37 -20.97
C MET A 1 -20.78 -16.48 -19.78
N GLU A 2 -21.32 -15.27 -19.71
CA GLU A 2 -21.06 -14.27 -18.66
C GLU A 2 -21.40 -14.75 -17.23
N VAL A 3 -22.54 -15.44 -17.06
CA VAL A 3 -22.93 -15.97 -15.74
C VAL A 3 -21.95 -17.04 -15.23
N ILE A 4 -21.45 -17.90 -16.12
CA ILE A 4 -20.46 -18.93 -15.76
C ILE A 4 -19.15 -18.24 -15.32
N LEU A 5 -18.72 -17.23 -16.07
CA LEU A 5 -17.53 -16.44 -15.74
C LEU A 5 -17.71 -15.67 -14.41
N LEU A 6 -18.89 -15.12 -14.17
CA LEU A 6 -19.22 -14.46 -12.90
C LEU A 6 -19.09 -15.41 -11.70
N ILE A 7 -19.64 -16.62 -11.80
CA ILE A 7 -19.53 -17.65 -10.74
C ILE A 7 -18.07 -18.04 -10.54
N PHE A 8 -17.33 -18.20 -11.63
CA PHE A 8 -15.89 -18.53 -11.58
C PHE A 8 -15.07 -17.43 -10.91
N LEU A 9 -15.32 -16.17 -11.28
CA LEU A 9 -14.65 -15.01 -10.68
C LEU A 9 -15.02 -14.85 -9.20
N PHE A 10 -16.26 -15.13 -8.82
CA PHE A 10 -16.67 -15.17 -7.41
C PHE A 10 -15.87 -16.22 -6.62
N ALA A 11 -15.71 -17.43 -7.17
CA ALA A 11 -14.94 -18.50 -6.55
C ALA A 11 -13.45 -18.13 -6.44
N ILE A 12 -12.86 -17.55 -7.50
CA ILE A 12 -11.48 -17.02 -7.46
C ILE A 12 -11.35 -15.93 -6.39
N GLY A 13 -12.28 -14.99 -6.34
CA GLY A 13 -12.31 -13.93 -5.35
C GLY A 13 -12.35 -14.48 -3.92
N ALA A 14 -13.12 -15.54 -3.67
CA ALA A 14 -13.16 -16.21 -2.37
C ALA A 14 -11.81 -16.87 -2.03
N CYS A 15 -11.14 -17.50 -3.00
CA CYS A 15 -9.80 -18.08 -2.82
C CYS A 15 -8.75 -16.99 -2.52
N VAL A 16 -8.79 -15.87 -3.24
CA VAL A 16 -7.93 -14.70 -2.96
C VAL A 16 -8.21 -14.18 -1.56
N GLY A 17 -9.47 -14.05 -1.14
CA GLY A 17 -9.86 -13.63 0.21
C GLY A 17 -9.32 -14.54 1.31
N SER A 18 -9.32 -15.86 1.08
CA SER A 18 -8.72 -16.82 2.00
C SER A 18 -7.21 -16.61 2.14
N PHE A 19 -6.51 -16.33 1.02
CA PHE A 19 -5.10 -15.96 1.05
C PHE A 19 -4.86 -14.60 1.74
N LEU A 20 -5.71 -13.60 1.49
CA LEU A 20 -5.60 -12.31 2.15
C LEU A 20 -5.70 -12.43 3.68
N ASN A 21 -6.50 -13.35 4.22
CA ASN A 21 -6.53 -13.61 5.65
C ASN A 21 -5.15 -14.03 6.20
N VAL A 22 -4.36 -14.80 5.42
CA VAL A 22 -2.99 -15.17 5.79
C VAL A 22 -2.07 -13.95 5.74
N VAL A 23 -2.16 -13.15 4.67
CA VAL A 23 -1.37 -11.92 4.50
C VAL A 23 -1.63 -10.96 5.67
N ILE A 24 -2.89 -10.65 5.96
CA ILE A 24 -3.31 -9.72 7.01
C ILE A 24 -2.82 -10.18 8.40
N TRP A 25 -2.78 -11.48 8.65
CA TRP A 25 -2.35 -12.01 9.94
C TRP A 25 -0.82 -12.10 10.06
N ARG A 26 -0.15 -12.65 9.05
CA ARG A 26 1.27 -13.01 9.12
C ARG A 26 2.21 -11.83 8.81
N LEU A 27 1.87 -11.03 7.81
CA LEU A 27 2.78 -10.00 7.30
C LEU A 27 3.16 -8.97 8.38
N PRO A 28 2.23 -8.40 9.18
CA PRO A 28 2.59 -7.47 10.26
C PRO A 28 3.42 -8.09 11.38
N ARG A 29 3.46 -9.43 11.45
CA ARG A 29 4.23 -10.20 12.46
C ARG A 29 5.58 -10.66 11.95
N GLY A 30 5.94 -10.32 10.70
CA GLY A 30 7.17 -10.79 10.06
C GLY A 30 7.18 -12.31 9.81
N GLU A 31 6.01 -12.96 9.82
CA GLU A 31 5.90 -14.39 9.60
C GLU A 31 5.82 -14.71 8.08
N SER A 32 6.38 -15.85 7.67
CA SER A 32 6.31 -16.28 6.28
C SER A 32 4.85 -16.55 5.85
N ILE A 33 4.44 -15.96 4.72
CA ILE A 33 3.13 -16.19 4.12
C ILE A 33 3.01 -17.55 3.42
N VAL A 34 4.14 -18.24 3.19
CA VAL A 34 4.19 -19.51 2.47
C VAL A 34 4.24 -20.69 3.44
N PHE A 35 5.13 -20.65 4.43
CA PHE A 35 5.34 -21.72 5.42
C PHE A 35 5.23 -21.21 6.85
N PRO A 36 4.71 -22.04 7.78
CA PRO A 36 4.01 -23.31 7.56
C PRO A 36 2.65 -23.13 6.90
N GLY A 37 2.08 -24.20 6.32
CA GLY A 37 0.72 -24.21 5.78
C GLY A 37 -0.36 -23.84 6.82
N SER A 38 -1.60 -23.71 6.38
CA SER A 38 -2.73 -23.37 7.26
C SER A 38 -2.89 -24.41 8.38
N HIS A 39 -2.93 -23.97 9.62
CA HIS A 39 -3.06 -24.82 10.81
C HIS A 39 -3.98 -24.17 11.85
N CYS A 40 -4.56 -25.00 12.69
CA CYS A 40 -5.39 -24.51 13.78
C CYS A 40 -4.49 -23.90 14.88
N PRO A 41 -4.68 -22.62 15.27
CA PRO A 41 -3.82 -21.96 16.27
C PRO A 41 -3.94 -22.58 17.68
N ARG A 42 -5.02 -23.34 17.95
CA ARG A 42 -5.25 -23.94 19.27
C ARG A 42 -4.67 -25.34 19.41
N CYS A 43 -4.77 -26.19 18.39
CA CYS A 43 -4.27 -27.57 18.46
C CYS A 43 -3.02 -27.82 17.59
N GLY A 44 -2.53 -26.82 16.82
CA GLY A 44 -1.33 -26.90 16.00
C GLY A 44 -1.44 -27.82 14.77
N ARG A 45 -2.58 -28.51 14.59
CA ARG A 45 -2.73 -29.45 13.45
C ARG A 45 -3.00 -28.71 12.16
N GLY A 46 -2.38 -29.18 11.07
CA GLY A 46 -2.61 -28.70 9.72
C GLY A 46 -4.09 -28.86 9.30
N ILE A 47 -4.59 -27.91 8.55
CA ILE A 47 -5.95 -27.89 7.99
C ILE A 47 -5.90 -28.68 6.68
N ALA A 48 -6.79 -29.67 6.53
CA ALA A 48 -6.90 -30.42 5.29
C ALA A 48 -7.42 -29.52 4.16
N TRP A 49 -7.05 -29.80 2.91
CA TRP A 49 -7.42 -28.97 1.76
C TRP A 49 -8.94 -28.77 1.63
N TYR A 50 -9.75 -29.80 1.90
CA TYR A 50 -11.22 -29.73 1.86
C TYR A 50 -11.83 -28.93 3.03
N ASP A 51 -11.09 -28.72 4.14
CA ASP A 51 -11.45 -27.84 5.25
C ASP A 51 -10.96 -26.39 5.04
N ASN A 52 -10.28 -26.15 3.92
CA ASN A 52 -9.77 -24.84 3.52
C ASN A 52 -10.47 -24.28 2.27
N ILE A 53 -11.61 -24.86 1.85
CA ILE A 53 -12.42 -24.35 0.75
C ILE A 53 -13.12 -23.08 1.25
N PRO A 54 -12.84 -21.90 0.64
CA PRO A 54 -13.36 -20.64 1.13
C PRO A 54 -14.88 -20.61 1.23
N LEU A 55 -15.42 -19.92 2.21
CA LEU A 55 -16.83 -19.82 2.57
C LEU A 55 -17.46 -21.15 2.97
N LEU A 56 -17.35 -22.17 2.14
CA LEU A 56 -18.01 -23.45 2.31
C LEU A 56 -17.52 -24.20 3.56
N SER A 57 -16.22 -24.22 3.80
CA SER A 57 -15.65 -24.91 4.97
C SER A 57 -16.09 -24.28 6.29
N TRP A 58 -16.14 -22.96 6.36
CA TRP A 58 -16.58 -22.27 7.57
C TRP A 58 -18.03 -22.61 7.93
N ILE A 59 -18.92 -22.64 6.91
CA ILE A 59 -20.33 -23.00 7.08
C ILE A 59 -20.47 -24.47 7.44
N ALA A 60 -19.83 -25.39 6.69
CA ALA A 60 -19.89 -26.82 6.90
C ALA A 60 -19.34 -27.25 8.27
N LEU A 61 -18.28 -26.59 8.75
CA LEU A 61 -17.68 -26.81 10.07
C LEU A 61 -18.43 -26.08 11.19
N ARG A 62 -19.48 -25.31 10.88
CA ARG A 62 -20.23 -24.48 11.83
C ARG A 62 -19.30 -23.59 12.66
N ALA A 63 -18.36 -22.92 11.98
CA ALA A 63 -17.36 -22.04 12.58
C ALA A 63 -16.47 -22.71 13.66
N ARG A 64 -16.22 -24.01 13.58
CA ARG A 64 -15.42 -24.76 14.58
C ARG A 64 -14.37 -25.65 13.93
N CYS A 65 -13.20 -25.72 14.55
CA CYS A 65 -12.16 -26.66 14.11
C CYS A 65 -12.68 -28.11 14.12
N ARG A 66 -12.44 -28.87 13.05
CA ARG A 66 -12.86 -30.27 12.92
C ARG A 66 -12.34 -31.14 14.08
N ARG A 67 -11.14 -30.86 14.55
CA ARG A 67 -10.44 -31.67 15.57
C ARG A 67 -10.74 -31.24 17.00
N CYS A 68 -10.35 -30.01 17.37
CA CYS A 68 -10.45 -29.55 18.77
C CYS A 68 -11.72 -28.76 19.07
N LYS A 69 -12.61 -28.58 18.08
CA LYS A 69 -13.88 -27.80 18.20
C LYS A 69 -13.70 -26.34 18.62
N ALA A 70 -12.48 -25.82 18.63
CA ALA A 70 -12.22 -24.40 18.88
C ALA A 70 -12.97 -23.52 17.87
N PRO A 71 -13.54 -22.35 18.28
CA PRO A 71 -14.25 -21.46 17.39
C PRO A 71 -13.27 -20.84 16.36
N ILE A 72 -13.74 -20.73 15.11
CA ILE A 72 -13.06 -20.02 14.02
C ILE A 72 -13.67 -18.63 13.93
N SER A 73 -12.83 -17.59 13.97
CA SER A 73 -13.27 -16.20 13.91
C SER A 73 -14.14 -15.93 12.67
N PRO A 74 -15.26 -15.21 12.79
CA PRO A 74 -16.10 -14.80 11.66
C PRO A 74 -15.37 -13.87 10.67
N ARG A 75 -14.26 -13.25 11.08
CA ARG A 75 -13.42 -12.47 10.21
C ARG A 75 -12.99 -13.23 8.93
N TYR A 76 -12.68 -14.52 9.05
CA TYR A 76 -12.25 -15.34 7.91
C TYR A 76 -13.31 -15.35 6.82
N ILE A 77 -14.55 -15.72 7.16
CA ILE A 77 -15.63 -15.77 6.17
C ILE A 77 -16.00 -14.37 5.65
N VAL A 78 -15.91 -13.34 6.48
CA VAL A 78 -16.21 -11.95 6.06
C VAL A 78 -15.20 -11.47 5.02
N VAL A 79 -13.90 -11.67 5.23
CA VAL A 79 -12.87 -11.27 4.26
C VAL A 79 -13.03 -12.06 2.96
N GLU A 80 -13.26 -13.38 3.04
CA GLU A 80 -13.51 -14.22 1.87
C GLU A 80 -14.73 -13.76 1.08
N ALA A 81 -15.86 -13.49 1.76
CA ALA A 81 -17.09 -13.04 1.12
C ALA A 81 -16.95 -11.64 0.50
N VAL A 82 -16.36 -10.69 1.22
CA VAL A 82 -16.12 -9.33 0.73
C VAL A 82 -15.23 -9.37 -0.52
N THR A 83 -14.14 -10.14 -0.50
CA THR A 83 -13.25 -10.26 -1.65
C THR A 83 -13.95 -10.94 -2.84
N ALA A 84 -14.74 -11.99 -2.59
CA ALA A 84 -15.52 -12.66 -3.64
C ALA A 84 -16.53 -11.70 -4.31
N VAL A 85 -17.30 -10.97 -3.49
CA VAL A 85 -18.27 -9.98 -3.98
C VAL A 85 -17.57 -8.84 -4.71
N MET A 86 -16.43 -8.39 -4.22
CA MET A 86 -15.66 -7.30 -4.83
C MET A 86 -15.13 -7.68 -6.22
N VAL A 87 -14.55 -8.88 -6.37
CA VAL A 87 -14.05 -9.37 -7.67
C VAL A 87 -15.20 -9.60 -8.67
N ALA A 88 -16.24 -10.28 -8.22
CA ALA A 88 -17.43 -10.51 -9.04
C ALA A 88 -18.17 -9.19 -9.37
N GLY A 89 -18.28 -8.29 -8.38
CA GLY A 89 -18.89 -6.98 -8.53
C GLY A 89 -18.13 -6.09 -9.51
N LEU A 90 -16.80 -6.12 -9.48
CA LEU A 90 -15.96 -5.42 -10.46
C LEU A 90 -16.23 -5.91 -11.89
N PHE A 91 -16.38 -7.22 -12.07
CA PHE A 91 -16.75 -7.79 -13.37
C PHE A 91 -18.15 -7.33 -13.83
N VAL A 92 -19.13 -7.39 -12.93
CA VAL A 92 -20.48 -6.89 -13.23
C VAL A 92 -20.44 -5.41 -13.61
N TRP A 93 -19.76 -4.59 -12.83
CA TRP A 93 -19.66 -3.15 -13.02
C TRP A 93 -19.01 -2.77 -14.36
N LEU A 94 -17.90 -3.45 -14.74
CA LEU A 94 -17.16 -3.15 -15.97
C LEU A 94 -17.83 -3.72 -17.22
N TYR A 95 -18.24 -4.99 -17.20
CA TYR A 95 -18.55 -5.74 -18.42
C TYR A 95 -20.03 -6.06 -18.59
N MET A 96 -20.77 -6.32 -17.50
CA MET A 96 -22.20 -6.62 -17.60
C MET A 96 -23.06 -5.36 -17.58
N ALA A 97 -22.85 -4.51 -16.58
CA ALA A 97 -23.59 -3.25 -16.42
C ALA A 97 -22.99 -2.10 -17.23
N ARG A 98 -21.73 -2.22 -17.68
CA ARG A 98 -20.98 -1.23 -18.47
C ARG A 98 -21.07 0.19 -17.91
N LEU A 99 -20.95 0.30 -16.58
CA LEU A 99 -21.09 1.57 -15.85
C LEU A 99 -19.86 2.48 -16.00
N ARG A 100 -18.79 1.99 -16.63
CA ARG A 100 -17.64 2.81 -16.99
C ARG A 100 -17.33 2.70 -18.48
N SER A 101 -17.12 3.84 -19.11
CA SER A 101 -16.79 3.94 -20.52
C SER A 101 -15.43 3.29 -20.83
N GLY A 102 -15.32 2.61 -21.97
CA GLY A 102 -14.07 2.04 -22.48
C GLY A 102 -13.83 0.56 -22.16
N ALA A 103 -14.49 -0.07 -21.20
CA ALA A 103 -14.40 -1.51 -20.99
C ALA A 103 -15.36 -2.25 -21.94
N VAL A 104 -14.86 -2.73 -23.09
CA VAL A 104 -15.70 -3.35 -24.13
C VAL A 104 -15.80 -4.86 -23.95
N ASP A 105 -14.67 -5.57 -23.93
CA ASP A 105 -14.60 -7.03 -23.74
C ASP A 105 -13.48 -7.41 -22.78
N ILE A 106 -13.78 -8.33 -21.88
CA ILE A 106 -12.78 -8.86 -20.93
C ILE A 106 -11.64 -9.57 -21.63
N ARG A 107 -11.84 -10.15 -22.81
CA ARG A 107 -10.80 -10.85 -23.57
C ARG A 107 -9.68 -9.92 -23.99
N GLU A 108 -9.98 -8.67 -24.25
CA GLU A 108 -9.02 -7.64 -24.64
C GLU A 108 -8.47 -6.89 -23.44
N THR A 109 -9.29 -6.70 -22.39
CA THR A 109 -8.98 -5.85 -21.24
C THR A 109 -8.74 -6.62 -19.94
N TRP A 110 -8.51 -7.96 -20.01
CA TRP A 110 -8.25 -8.78 -18.83
C TRP A 110 -7.03 -8.31 -17.99
N PRO A 111 -5.93 -7.75 -18.57
CA PRO A 111 -4.83 -7.24 -17.75
C PRO A 111 -5.26 -6.03 -16.92
N MET A 112 -6.07 -5.13 -17.51
CA MET A 112 -6.66 -4.02 -16.79
C MET A 112 -7.58 -4.52 -15.66
N PHE A 113 -8.44 -5.52 -15.91
CA PHE A 113 -9.27 -6.14 -14.88
C PHE A 113 -8.44 -6.76 -13.76
N LEU A 114 -7.35 -7.46 -14.11
CA LEU A 114 -6.41 -8.04 -13.14
C LEU A 114 -5.75 -6.96 -12.27
N ALA A 115 -5.29 -5.85 -12.88
CA ALA A 115 -4.67 -4.74 -12.16
C ALA A 115 -5.65 -4.10 -11.17
N HIS A 116 -6.89 -3.83 -11.57
CA HIS A 116 -7.93 -3.31 -10.67
C HIS A 116 -8.32 -4.29 -9.57
N THR A 117 -8.39 -5.59 -9.89
CA THR A 117 -8.62 -6.65 -8.90
C THR A 117 -7.48 -6.68 -7.86
N ALA A 118 -6.23 -6.64 -8.30
CA ALA A 118 -5.06 -6.58 -7.42
C ALA A 118 -5.08 -5.32 -6.55
N LEU A 119 -5.45 -4.18 -7.13
CA LEU A 119 -5.57 -2.91 -6.41
C LEU A 119 -6.60 -3.03 -5.28
N PHE A 120 -7.83 -3.43 -5.56
CA PHE A 120 -8.88 -3.49 -4.53
C PHE A 120 -8.59 -4.55 -3.47
N CYS A 121 -8.05 -5.70 -3.86
CA CYS A 121 -7.59 -6.72 -2.90
C CYS A 121 -6.45 -6.20 -2.01
N GLY A 122 -5.50 -5.49 -2.58
CA GLY A 122 -4.40 -4.86 -1.86
C GLY A 122 -4.87 -3.76 -0.90
N LEU A 123 -5.79 -2.89 -1.35
CA LEU A 123 -6.40 -1.85 -0.53
C LEU A 123 -7.19 -2.45 0.65
N LEU A 124 -7.94 -3.52 0.42
CA LEU A 124 -8.64 -4.25 1.49
C LEU A 124 -7.66 -4.81 2.52
N ALA A 125 -6.59 -5.46 2.05
CA ALA A 125 -5.57 -6.02 2.94
C ALA A 125 -4.87 -4.92 3.75
N CYS A 126 -4.40 -3.84 3.10
CA CYS A 126 -3.76 -2.70 3.76
C CYS A 126 -4.70 -2.05 4.80
N SER A 127 -5.98 -1.85 4.45
CA SER A 127 -6.98 -1.27 5.36
C SER A 127 -7.20 -2.13 6.61
N LEU A 128 -7.30 -3.44 6.46
CA LEU A 128 -7.51 -4.34 7.59
C LEU A 128 -6.26 -4.46 8.47
N VAL A 129 -5.07 -4.43 7.88
CA VAL A 129 -3.80 -4.41 8.63
C VAL A 129 -3.66 -3.09 9.39
N ASP A 130 -3.97 -1.96 8.73
CA ASP A 130 -3.88 -0.63 9.35
C ASP A 130 -4.85 -0.47 10.53
N ILE A 131 -6.09 -0.95 10.40
CA ILE A 131 -7.07 -0.96 11.51
C ILE A 131 -6.58 -1.79 12.71
N GLU A 132 -5.87 -2.92 12.46
CA GLU A 132 -5.45 -3.82 13.53
C GLU A 132 -4.10 -3.47 14.14
N SER A 133 -3.16 -2.98 13.33
CA SER A 133 -1.74 -2.88 13.69
C SER A 133 -1.14 -1.49 13.52
N TRP A 134 -1.88 -0.56 12.90
CA TRP A 134 -1.38 0.78 12.54
C TRP A 134 -0.13 0.75 11.64
N ILE A 135 0.00 -0.30 10.85
CA ILE A 135 1.11 -0.54 9.94
C ILE A 135 0.55 -0.80 8.55
N ILE A 136 1.18 -0.24 7.53
CA ILE A 136 0.85 -0.50 6.13
C ILE A 136 1.90 -1.46 5.55
N PRO A 137 1.51 -2.66 5.07
CA PRO A 137 2.43 -3.61 4.47
C PRO A 137 2.90 -3.12 3.10
N LEU A 138 4.13 -2.63 3.02
CA LEU A 138 4.71 -2.04 1.81
C LEU A 138 4.82 -3.05 0.68
N GLU A 139 5.06 -4.32 0.99
CA GLU A 139 5.18 -5.42 0.03
C GLU A 139 3.89 -5.58 -0.80
N VAL A 140 2.73 -5.39 -0.16
CA VAL A 140 1.43 -5.42 -0.86
C VAL A 140 1.30 -4.23 -1.80
N CYS A 141 1.67 -3.03 -1.36
CA CYS A 141 1.63 -1.82 -2.20
C CYS A 141 2.56 -1.95 -3.41
N TRP A 142 3.79 -2.47 -3.21
CA TRP A 142 4.76 -2.68 -4.29
C TRP A 142 4.28 -3.75 -5.28
N LEU A 143 3.71 -4.85 -4.79
CA LEU A 143 3.14 -5.89 -5.65
C LEU A 143 2.02 -5.32 -6.53
N VAL A 144 1.09 -4.56 -5.95
CA VAL A 144 -0.01 -3.91 -6.69
C VAL A 144 0.54 -2.93 -7.73
N SER A 145 1.53 -2.11 -7.36
CA SER A 145 2.17 -1.16 -8.28
C SER A 145 2.85 -1.87 -9.45
N LEU A 146 3.58 -2.95 -9.16
CA LEU A 146 4.24 -3.77 -10.19
C LEU A 146 3.20 -4.38 -11.15
N VAL A 147 2.13 -4.97 -10.60
CA VAL A 147 1.03 -5.54 -11.41
C VAL A 147 0.40 -4.45 -12.28
N GLY A 148 0.17 -3.25 -11.74
CA GLY A 148 -0.38 -2.11 -12.49
C GLY A 148 0.49 -1.74 -13.69
N VAL A 149 1.80 -1.53 -13.48
CA VAL A 149 2.75 -1.15 -14.54
C VAL A 149 2.89 -2.26 -15.58
N VAL A 150 3.03 -3.53 -15.14
CA VAL A 150 3.19 -4.68 -16.05
C VAL A 150 1.94 -4.90 -16.89
N CYS A 151 0.74 -4.85 -16.28
CA CYS A 151 -0.51 -5.01 -17.01
C CYS A 151 -0.75 -3.87 -18.01
N ALA A 152 -0.43 -2.63 -17.64
CA ALA A 152 -0.51 -1.48 -18.55
C ALA A 152 0.43 -1.63 -19.75
N GLY A 153 1.65 -2.09 -19.51
CA GLY A 153 2.62 -2.35 -20.59
C GLY A 153 2.27 -3.56 -21.44
N ALA A 154 1.67 -4.61 -20.87
CA ALA A 154 1.28 -5.81 -21.61
C ALA A 154 0.08 -5.58 -22.53
N SER A 155 -0.92 -4.82 -22.08
CA SER A 155 -2.12 -4.46 -22.85
C SER A 155 -2.54 -3.04 -22.47
N PRO A 156 -2.28 -2.05 -23.33
CA PRO A 156 -2.63 -0.66 -23.07
C PRO A 156 -4.13 -0.54 -22.77
N PRO A 157 -4.51 -0.07 -21.57
CA PRO A 157 -5.91 0.10 -21.24
C PRO A 157 -6.48 1.33 -21.97
N PRO A 158 -7.82 1.42 -22.10
CA PRO A 158 -8.46 2.61 -22.64
C PRO A 158 -8.06 3.88 -21.86
N GLU A 159 -7.99 5.02 -22.54
CA GLU A 159 -7.61 6.31 -21.92
C GLU A 159 -8.52 6.75 -20.76
N SER A 160 -9.76 6.26 -20.74
CA SER A 160 -10.68 6.48 -19.62
C SER A 160 -10.20 5.83 -18.31
N PHE A 161 -9.37 4.77 -18.39
CA PHE A 161 -8.80 4.07 -17.23
C PHE A 161 -7.39 4.53 -16.92
N LEU A 162 -6.58 4.77 -17.94
CA LEU A 162 -5.21 5.21 -17.81
C LEU A 162 -4.96 6.35 -18.81
N PRO A 163 -5.07 7.62 -18.36
CA PRO A 163 -4.86 8.77 -19.22
C PRO A 163 -3.49 8.75 -19.86
N ALA A 164 -3.44 8.99 -21.18
CA ALA A 164 -2.19 9.09 -21.91
C ALA A 164 -1.29 10.20 -21.34
N VAL A 165 0.00 9.99 -21.47
CA VAL A 165 1.02 10.96 -21.03
C VAL A 165 1.87 11.40 -22.21
N SER A 166 2.32 12.66 -22.19
CA SER A 166 3.25 13.14 -23.20
C SER A 166 4.58 12.38 -23.12
N PRO A 167 5.29 12.20 -24.23
CA PRO A 167 6.61 11.56 -24.21
C PRO A 167 7.58 12.23 -23.24
N ALA A 168 7.55 13.55 -23.11
CA ALA A 168 8.38 14.28 -22.14
C ALA A 168 8.06 13.90 -20.71
N ALA A 169 6.77 13.81 -20.34
CA ALA A 169 6.34 13.37 -19.00
C ALA A 169 6.73 11.89 -18.72
N GLY A 170 6.69 11.05 -19.76
CA GLY A 170 7.18 9.67 -19.65
C GLY A 170 8.68 9.61 -19.36
N ALA A 171 9.50 10.41 -20.03
CA ALA A 171 10.94 10.51 -19.74
C ALA A 171 11.21 10.97 -18.30
N MET A 172 10.46 11.99 -17.82
CA MET A 172 10.53 12.45 -16.44
C MET A 172 10.19 11.32 -15.45
N ALA A 173 9.18 10.52 -15.75
CA ALA A 173 8.73 9.43 -14.86
C ALA A 173 9.83 8.37 -14.72
N ILE A 174 10.46 7.91 -15.81
CA ILE A 174 11.60 6.99 -15.76
C ILE A 174 12.74 7.57 -14.92
N ALA A 175 13.13 8.79 -15.24
CA ALA A 175 14.25 9.46 -14.57
C ALA A 175 13.98 9.65 -13.06
N ALA A 176 12.75 10.00 -12.68
CA ALA A 176 12.36 10.11 -11.28
C ALA A 176 12.44 8.76 -10.55
N VAL A 177 11.97 7.67 -11.16
CA VAL A 177 12.07 6.32 -10.56
C VAL A 177 13.53 5.90 -10.38
N VAL A 178 14.38 6.16 -11.38
CA VAL A 178 15.84 5.94 -11.25
C VAL A 178 16.43 6.78 -10.11
N GLY A 179 16.01 8.05 -10.00
CA GLY A 179 16.43 8.94 -8.91
C GLY A 179 15.98 8.46 -7.54
N LEU A 180 14.77 7.92 -7.39
CA LEU A 180 14.32 7.27 -6.14
C LEU A 180 15.16 6.04 -5.83
N GLY A 181 15.51 5.23 -6.82
CA GLY A 181 16.42 4.10 -6.64
C GLY A 181 17.81 4.54 -6.12
N ILE A 182 18.37 5.62 -6.70
CA ILE A 182 19.61 6.23 -6.21
C ILE A 182 19.43 6.75 -4.78
N ALA A 183 18.33 7.41 -4.45
CA ALA A 183 18.05 7.88 -3.11
C ALA A 183 17.99 6.74 -2.09
N MET A 184 17.36 5.61 -2.45
CA MET A 184 17.34 4.39 -1.61
C MET A 184 18.75 3.83 -1.39
N LEU A 185 19.61 3.81 -2.42
CA LEU A 185 21.00 3.39 -2.27
C LEU A 185 21.78 4.35 -1.37
N LEU A 186 21.59 5.67 -1.49
CA LEU A 186 22.22 6.65 -0.62
C LEU A 186 21.79 6.49 0.85
N VAL A 187 20.53 6.13 1.09
CA VAL A 187 20.05 5.79 2.43
C VAL A 187 20.68 4.48 2.93
N HIS A 188 20.76 3.46 2.05
CA HIS A 188 21.35 2.17 2.41
C HIS A 188 22.82 2.28 2.81
N TYR A 189 23.60 3.08 2.10
CA TYR A 189 25.01 3.34 2.42
C TYR A 189 25.21 4.40 3.50
N GLY A 190 24.14 4.96 4.08
CA GLY A 190 24.20 5.91 5.19
C GLY A 190 24.56 7.36 4.82
N PHE A 191 24.60 7.71 3.52
CA PHE A 191 24.81 9.09 3.08
C PHE A 191 23.61 10.00 3.40
N ILE A 192 22.40 9.45 3.34
CA ILE A 192 21.17 10.12 3.74
C ILE A 192 20.59 9.37 4.94
N GLN A 193 20.29 10.09 6.01
CA GLN A 193 19.63 9.51 7.19
C GLN A 193 18.12 9.44 6.95
N ARG A 194 17.50 8.35 7.41
CA ARG A 194 16.03 8.25 7.38
C ARG A 194 15.42 9.34 8.25
N SER A 195 14.31 9.92 7.79
CA SER A 195 13.50 10.86 8.55
C SER A 195 12.63 10.12 9.56
N PHE A 196 12.27 10.76 10.65
CA PHE A 196 11.35 10.26 11.68
C PHE A 196 11.65 8.84 12.19
N LEU A 197 12.94 8.51 12.36
CA LEU A 197 13.33 7.28 13.04
C LEU A 197 12.92 7.38 14.50
N ASP A 198 11.90 6.64 14.88
CA ASP A 198 11.52 6.45 16.28
C ASP A 198 12.68 5.87 17.06
N ALA A 199 12.76 6.16 18.35
CA ALA A 199 13.81 5.65 19.21
C ALA A 199 13.83 4.10 19.28
N GLU A 200 12.72 3.44 18.92
CA GLU A 200 12.55 1.99 18.82
C GLU A 200 13.19 1.38 17.55
N ASP A 201 13.28 2.12 16.46
CA ASP A 201 13.93 1.69 15.22
C ASP A 201 15.46 1.86 15.23
N ARG A 202 15.99 2.54 16.26
CA ARG A 202 17.44 2.51 16.50
C ARG A 202 17.80 1.09 16.92
N PRO A 203 18.75 0.43 16.22
CA PRO A 203 19.09 -0.93 16.58
C PRO A 203 19.32 -1.00 18.08
N ALA A 204 18.64 -1.92 18.75
CA ALA A 204 18.69 -2.09 20.20
C ALA A 204 20.14 -2.16 20.74
N VAL A 205 21.10 -2.49 19.85
CA VAL A 205 22.54 -2.47 20.02
C VAL A 205 23.07 -1.04 20.27
N GLU A 206 22.56 -0.03 19.58
CA GLU A 206 23.05 1.35 19.74
C GLU A 206 22.49 2.00 21.00
N LEU A 207 21.25 1.67 21.37
CA LEU A 207 20.68 2.09 22.65
C LEU A 207 21.37 1.41 23.83
N ALA A 208 21.65 0.10 23.72
CA ALA A 208 22.39 -0.67 24.69
C ALA A 208 23.85 -0.19 24.81
N ALA A 209 24.49 0.18 23.69
CA ALA A 209 25.86 0.75 23.69
C ALA A 209 25.90 2.13 24.35
N ARG A 210 24.92 3.00 24.12
CA ARG A 210 24.84 4.32 24.77
C ARG A 210 24.49 4.23 26.26
N GLN A 211 23.66 3.28 26.66
CA GLN A 211 23.35 3.01 28.07
C GLN A 211 24.58 2.41 28.80
N ALA A 212 25.29 1.47 28.16
CA ALA A 212 26.52 0.91 28.67
C ALA A 212 27.63 1.96 28.82
N ALA A 213 27.72 2.94 27.92
CA ALA A 213 28.66 4.05 27.98
C ALA A 213 28.31 5.09 29.05
N ARG A 214 27.03 5.25 29.41
CA ARG A 214 26.59 6.18 30.48
C ARG A 214 26.70 5.59 31.89
N HIS A 215 26.55 4.26 32.03
CA HIS A 215 26.59 3.56 33.33
C HIS A 215 27.44 2.29 33.25
N PRO A 216 28.77 2.41 33.14
CA PRO A 216 29.66 1.24 32.98
C PRO A 216 29.57 0.22 34.13
N ASN A 217 29.21 0.65 35.35
CA ASN A 217 29.08 -0.22 36.51
C ASN A 217 27.75 -1.00 36.56
N GLU A 218 26.68 -0.50 35.99
CA GLU A 218 25.39 -1.20 35.92
C GLU A 218 25.35 -2.25 34.79
N ALA A 219 26.08 -2.01 33.69
CA ALA A 219 26.21 -2.95 32.59
C ALA A 219 26.90 -4.27 33.00
N ASN A 220 27.86 -4.21 33.89
CA ASN A 220 28.51 -5.40 34.42
C ASN A 220 27.64 -6.15 35.43
N ALA A 221 26.86 -5.45 36.26
CA ALA A 221 25.91 -6.06 37.20
C ALA A 221 24.72 -6.75 36.48
N SER A 222 24.28 -6.23 35.35
CA SER A 222 23.20 -6.85 34.56
C SER A 222 23.67 -8.08 33.76
N ARG A 223 24.95 -8.12 33.32
CA ARG A 223 25.56 -9.32 32.72
C ARG A 223 25.65 -10.48 33.71
N ASP A 224 26.04 -10.20 34.94
CA ASP A 224 26.13 -11.21 36.01
C ASP A 224 24.74 -11.73 36.44
N LYS A 225 23.73 -10.85 36.50
CA LYS A 225 22.34 -11.26 36.75
C LYS A 225 21.78 -12.14 35.62
N LYS A 226 22.04 -11.81 34.35
CA LYS A 226 21.59 -12.60 33.22
C LYS A 226 22.27 -13.97 33.16
N ALA A 227 23.57 -14.05 33.44
CA ALA A 227 24.31 -15.31 33.54
C ALA A 227 23.83 -16.22 34.68
N ARG A 228 23.38 -15.65 35.81
CA ARG A 228 22.73 -16.40 36.91
C ARG A 228 21.31 -16.83 36.57
N GLN A 229 20.56 -16.02 35.83
CA GLN A 229 19.19 -16.31 35.39
C GLN A 229 19.17 -17.43 34.33
N ASP A 230 20.12 -17.42 33.38
CA ASP A 230 20.25 -18.47 32.36
C ASP A 230 20.64 -19.83 32.97
N LYS A 231 21.48 -19.85 34.02
CA LYS A 231 21.79 -21.06 34.80
C LYS A 231 20.59 -21.60 35.59
N ASN A 232 19.69 -20.73 36.07
CA ASN A 232 18.49 -21.13 36.78
C ASN A 232 17.35 -21.54 35.79
N SER A 233 17.27 -20.94 34.62
CA SER A 233 16.30 -21.31 33.55
C SER A 233 16.59 -22.70 33.00
N ALA A 234 17.86 -23.06 32.85
CA ALA A 234 18.25 -24.41 32.41
C ALA A 234 17.87 -25.50 33.41
N LYS A 235 17.82 -25.19 34.72
CA LYS A 235 17.35 -26.12 35.77
C LYS A 235 15.80 -26.18 35.87
N CYS A 236 15.06 -25.12 35.50
CA CYS A 236 13.59 -25.11 35.47
C CYS A 236 12.98 -25.71 34.19
N ALA A 237 13.67 -25.64 33.06
CA ALA A 237 13.19 -26.20 31.79
C ALA A 237 13.06 -27.73 31.82
N ALA A 238 13.74 -28.42 32.72
CA ALA A 238 13.62 -29.88 32.91
C ALA A 238 12.38 -30.30 33.75
N LYS A 239 11.57 -29.37 34.27
CA LYS A 239 10.42 -29.67 35.15
C LYS A 239 9.06 -29.09 34.72
N SER A 240 8.95 -28.45 33.56
CA SER A 240 7.68 -27.79 33.14
C SER A 240 7.34 -28.02 31.68
N ALA A 241 7.14 -29.28 31.33
CA ALA A 241 6.34 -29.63 30.15
C ALA A 241 4.87 -29.62 30.55
N ALA A 242 4.20 -28.47 30.57
CA ALA A 242 2.75 -28.25 30.50
C ALA A 242 2.36 -26.91 31.08
N LYS A 243 2.41 -25.82 30.29
CA LYS A 243 1.53 -24.66 30.50
C LYS A 243 1.26 -23.97 29.14
N PRO A 244 0.01 -23.54 28.89
CA PRO A 244 -0.36 -22.96 27.61
C PRO A 244 0.38 -21.62 27.39
N ALA A 245 0.77 -21.39 26.13
CA ALA A 245 1.37 -20.13 25.68
C ALA A 245 0.54 -18.94 26.14
N LYS A 246 1.14 -18.04 26.91
CA LYS A 246 0.56 -16.74 27.23
C LYS A 246 0.35 -16.00 25.90
N GLN A 247 -0.89 -15.60 25.64
CA GLN A 247 -1.21 -14.61 24.66
C GLN A 247 -0.26 -13.41 24.84
N GLN A 248 0.55 -13.15 23.84
CA GLN A 248 1.28 -11.90 23.77
C GLN A 248 0.24 -10.78 23.81
N ALA A 249 0.45 -9.85 24.73
CA ALA A 249 -0.37 -8.66 24.86
C ALA A 249 -0.44 -7.94 23.51
N PRO A 250 -1.58 -7.35 23.14
CA PRO A 250 -1.66 -6.54 21.93
C PRO A 250 -0.54 -5.50 21.99
N ILE A 251 0.18 -5.34 20.86
CA ILE A 251 1.15 -4.26 20.68
C ILE A 251 0.40 -2.99 21.02
N ARG A 252 0.72 -2.39 22.17
CA ARG A 252 0.14 -1.12 22.58
C ARG A 252 0.46 -0.14 21.47
N SER A 253 -0.56 0.46 20.89
CA SER A 253 -0.42 1.67 20.10
C SER A 253 0.48 2.62 20.88
N VAL A 254 1.67 2.88 20.36
CA VAL A 254 2.56 3.89 20.95
C VAL A 254 1.84 5.21 20.77
N ALA A 255 1.26 5.71 21.85
CA ALA A 255 0.70 7.05 21.86
C ALA A 255 1.85 7.99 21.48
N PHE A 256 1.70 8.70 20.38
CA PHE A 256 2.61 9.78 19.96
C PHE A 256 2.63 10.85 21.07
N GLY A 257 3.47 10.62 22.07
CA GLY A 257 3.66 11.50 23.20
C GLY A 257 4.98 12.23 23.06
N LYS A 258 4.91 13.54 23.02
CA LYS A 258 5.98 14.56 23.19
C LYS A 258 7.42 13.98 22.99
N GLU A 259 7.85 13.87 21.76
CA GLU A 259 9.22 13.49 21.44
C GLU A 259 10.17 14.63 21.72
N HIS A 260 11.18 14.28 22.46
CA HIS A 260 12.24 15.16 22.93
C HIS A 260 13.20 15.49 21.79
N GLY A 261 13.21 16.73 21.33
CA GLY A 261 14.42 17.33 20.77
C GLY A 261 14.70 17.16 19.26
N VAL A 262 13.79 16.61 18.46
CA VAL A 262 13.98 16.58 17.00
C VAL A 262 13.35 17.82 16.38
N SER A 263 14.16 18.66 15.71
CA SER A 263 13.61 19.86 15.06
C SER A 263 12.87 19.48 13.77
N PRO A 264 11.61 19.84 13.58
CA PRO A 264 10.83 19.52 12.38
C PRO A 264 11.55 19.90 11.08
N ARG A 265 12.28 21.02 11.11
CA ARG A 265 13.08 21.50 9.97
C ARG A 265 14.18 20.53 9.53
N ARG A 266 14.82 19.83 10.48
CA ARG A 266 15.87 18.85 10.17
C ARG A 266 15.29 17.60 9.52
N GLU A 267 14.14 17.15 9.98
CA GLU A 267 13.45 16.00 9.40
C GLU A 267 12.94 16.30 7.98
N ILE A 268 12.36 17.46 7.77
CA ILE A 268 11.95 17.92 6.45
C ILE A 268 13.16 18.02 5.50
N LEU A 269 14.29 18.53 5.97
CA LEU A 269 15.51 18.59 5.15
C LEU A 269 15.96 17.19 4.71
N ARG A 270 15.86 16.18 5.57
CA ARG A 270 16.17 14.78 5.23
C ARG A 270 15.22 14.25 4.15
N GLU A 271 13.92 14.57 4.23
CA GLU A 271 12.95 14.17 3.21
C GLU A 271 13.18 14.87 1.88
N VAL A 272 13.49 16.16 1.89
CA VAL A 272 13.85 16.92 0.69
C VAL A 272 15.13 16.36 0.06
N LEU A 273 16.15 16.06 0.87
CA LEU A 273 17.39 15.42 0.40
C LEU A 273 17.14 14.03 -0.20
N PHE A 274 16.20 13.27 0.36
CA PHE A 274 15.79 11.98 -0.19
C PHE A 274 15.12 12.12 -1.55
N LEU A 275 14.27 13.14 -1.75
CA LEU A 275 13.59 13.39 -3.01
C LEU A 275 14.47 14.08 -4.06
N ALA A 276 15.55 14.74 -3.64
CA ALA A 276 16.39 15.54 -4.53
C ALA A 276 16.93 14.78 -5.76
N PRO A 277 17.46 13.55 -5.67
CA PRO A 277 17.90 12.80 -6.84
C PRO A 277 16.78 12.55 -7.86
N ALA A 278 15.55 12.24 -7.38
CA ALA A 278 14.40 12.02 -8.24
C ALA A 278 14.01 13.29 -9.00
N VAL A 279 13.93 14.41 -8.30
CA VAL A 279 13.58 15.72 -8.88
C VAL A 279 14.66 16.19 -9.87
N ILE A 280 15.94 16.10 -9.49
CA ILE A 280 17.05 16.52 -10.34
C ILE A 280 17.07 15.72 -11.63
N LEU A 281 16.96 14.38 -11.56
CA LEU A 281 16.96 13.54 -12.74
C LEU A 281 15.72 13.74 -13.60
N ALA A 282 14.54 13.92 -13.01
CA ALA A 282 13.31 14.21 -13.75
C ALA A 282 13.42 15.52 -14.54
N VAL A 283 13.88 16.60 -13.90
CA VAL A 283 14.08 17.92 -14.55
C VAL A 283 15.15 17.81 -15.62
N THR A 284 16.26 17.12 -15.37
CA THR A 284 17.34 16.91 -16.34
C THR A 284 16.83 16.15 -17.57
N ALA A 285 16.06 15.06 -17.37
CA ALA A 285 15.46 14.30 -18.47
C ALA A 285 14.50 15.16 -19.29
N TRP A 286 13.66 15.97 -18.63
CA TRP A 286 12.77 16.90 -19.31
C TRP A 286 13.54 17.91 -20.16
N LEU A 287 14.59 18.53 -19.61
CA LEU A 287 15.43 19.49 -20.33
C LEU A 287 16.12 18.83 -21.53
N LEU A 288 16.65 17.63 -21.35
CA LEU A 288 17.29 16.87 -22.44
C LEU A 288 16.30 16.58 -23.57
N VAL A 289 15.12 16.07 -23.23
CA VAL A 289 14.08 15.74 -24.22
C VAL A 289 13.54 17.00 -24.91
N MET A 290 13.39 18.12 -24.21
CA MET A 290 12.78 19.33 -24.78
C MET A 290 13.78 20.25 -25.48
N LYS A 291 15.06 20.26 -25.08
CA LYS A 291 16.05 21.24 -25.56
C LYS A 291 17.12 20.64 -26.49
N VAL A 292 17.37 19.32 -26.42
CA VAL A 292 18.41 18.66 -27.25
C VAL A 292 17.78 18.01 -28.47
N GLY A 293 17.86 18.63 -29.61
CA GLY A 293 17.16 18.23 -30.84
C GLY A 293 17.32 16.76 -31.27
N PRO A 294 18.52 16.14 -31.21
CA PRO A 294 18.67 14.71 -31.48
C PRO A 294 17.92 13.83 -30.50
N VAL A 295 17.97 14.14 -29.19
CA VAL A 295 17.27 13.40 -28.11
C VAL A 295 15.77 13.55 -28.28
N HIS A 296 15.28 14.77 -28.53
CA HIS A 296 13.88 15.06 -28.80
C HIS A 296 13.35 14.17 -29.92
N ARG A 297 13.99 14.21 -31.11
CA ARG A 297 13.56 13.42 -32.27
C ARG A 297 13.53 11.93 -31.94
N ALA A 298 14.62 11.39 -31.42
CA ALA A 298 14.71 9.96 -31.12
C ALA A 298 13.64 9.52 -30.10
N TRP A 299 13.43 10.30 -29.03
CA TRP A 299 12.46 9.97 -27.98
C TRP A 299 11.02 10.05 -28.48
N PHE A 300 10.67 11.07 -29.26
CA PHE A 300 9.34 11.19 -29.84
C PHE A 300 9.07 10.15 -30.92
N GLU A 301 10.05 9.77 -31.73
CA GLU A 301 9.93 8.68 -32.70
C GLU A 301 9.68 7.31 -32.04
N ILE A 302 10.35 7.04 -30.94
CA ILE A 302 10.16 5.81 -30.15
C ILE A 302 8.73 5.74 -29.58
N ASN A 303 8.15 6.87 -29.20
CA ASN A 303 6.80 6.95 -28.61
C ASN A 303 5.70 7.20 -29.64
N ASP A 304 6.02 7.24 -30.94
CA ASP A 304 5.04 7.45 -32.02
C ASP A 304 4.40 6.11 -32.43
N PRO A 305 3.09 5.91 -32.17
CA PRO A 305 2.39 4.68 -32.55
C PRO A 305 2.32 4.46 -34.09
N ALA A 306 2.49 5.52 -34.88
CA ALA A 306 2.55 5.39 -36.34
C ALA A 306 3.87 4.79 -36.84
N ARG A 307 4.93 4.88 -36.03
CA ARG A 307 6.27 4.40 -36.37
C ARG A 307 6.66 3.11 -35.67
N THR A 308 6.18 2.91 -34.45
CA THR A 308 6.57 1.78 -33.57
C THR A 308 5.34 1.08 -33.01
N ALA A 309 5.18 -0.21 -33.33
CA ALA A 309 4.03 -1.00 -32.88
C ALA A 309 3.95 -1.16 -31.35
N TRP A 310 5.06 -1.06 -30.64
CA TRP A 310 5.12 -1.17 -29.19
C TRP A 310 5.00 0.19 -28.46
N ALA A 311 4.91 1.32 -29.18
CA ALA A 311 4.77 2.65 -28.59
C ALA A 311 3.54 2.77 -27.66
N PRO A 312 2.33 2.25 -27.98
CA PRO A 312 1.20 2.27 -27.06
C PRO A 312 1.49 1.54 -25.75
N HIS A 313 2.19 0.41 -25.79
CA HIS A 313 2.58 -0.37 -24.62
C HIS A 313 3.56 0.40 -23.73
N LEU A 314 4.56 1.06 -24.34
CA LEU A 314 5.50 1.90 -23.62
C LEU A 314 4.79 3.10 -22.98
N THR A 315 3.98 3.83 -23.74
CA THR A 315 3.28 5.02 -23.24
C THR A 315 2.31 4.67 -22.10
N ALA A 316 1.64 3.52 -22.14
CA ALA A 316 0.80 3.03 -21.05
C ALA A 316 1.61 2.67 -19.79
N ALA A 317 2.75 1.98 -19.95
CA ALA A 317 3.64 1.71 -18.82
C ALA A 317 4.19 3.01 -18.20
N LEU A 318 4.55 4.00 -19.04
CA LEU A 318 4.99 5.33 -18.58
C LEU A 318 3.87 6.10 -17.89
N ALA A 319 2.63 5.97 -18.33
CA ALA A 319 1.46 6.56 -17.68
C ALA A 319 1.23 5.96 -16.29
N ALA A 320 1.38 4.63 -16.15
CA ALA A 320 1.31 3.94 -14.87
C ALA A 320 2.43 4.38 -13.91
N LEU A 321 3.68 4.50 -14.41
CA LEU A 321 4.81 5.01 -13.63
C LEU A 321 4.59 6.47 -13.18
N LEU A 322 4.11 7.32 -14.09
CA LEU A 322 3.78 8.70 -13.73
C LEU A 322 2.67 8.74 -12.67
N GLY A 323 1.64 7.90 -12.83
CA GLY A 323 0.58 7.76 -11.86
C GLY A 323 1.09 7.36 -10.48
N TYR A 324 2.01 6.38 -10.40
CA TYR A 324 2.70 5.98 -9.17
C TYR A 324 3.39 7.16 -8.49
N LEU A 325 4.16 7.93 -9.26
CA LEU A 325 4.89 9.10 -8.74
C LEU A 325 3.96 10.20 -8.26
N VAL A 326 2.92 10.52 -9.04
CA VAL A 326 1.94 11.56 -8.67
C VAL A 326 1.16 11.14 -7.42
N GLY A 327 0.73 9.88 -7.35
CA GLY A 327 0.05 9.36 -6.16
C GLY A 327 0.91 9.47 -4.91
N GLY A 328 2.17 9.04 -4.98
CA GLY A 328 3.10 9.19 -3.87
C GLY A 328 3.38 10.66 -3.52
N LEU A 329 3.51 11.51 -4.54
CA LEU A 329 3.82 12.94 -4.35
C LEU A 329 2.75 13.68 -3.55
N TRP A 330 1.45 13.39 -3.74
CA TRP A 330 0.37 14.02 -2.98
C TRP A 330 0.54 13.84 -1.47
N ILE A 331 0.72 12.59 -1.04
CA ILE A 331 0.89 12.29 0.38
C ILE A 331 2.22 12.84 0.90
N TRP A 332 3.29 12.73 0.09
CA TRP A 332 4.61 13.23 0.49
C TRP A 332 4.64 14.75 0.64
N ALA A 333 4.03 15.46 -0.29
CA ALA A 333 3.89 16.91 -0.18
C ALA A 333 3.10 17.29 1.08
N PHE A 334 1.97 16.62 1.34
CA PHE A 334 1.18 16.85 2.55
C PHE A 334 1.97 16.52 3.82
N ARG A 335 2.77 15.43 3.80
CA ARG A 335 3.67 15.08 4.91
C ARG A 335 4.67 16.20 5.19
N ILE A 336 5.36 16.73 4.16
CA ILE A 336 6.34 17.81 4.31
C ILE A 336 5.66 19.09 4.83
N PHE A 337 4.63 19.57 4.13
CA PHE A 337 3.96 20.83 4.48
C PHE A 337 3.19 20.73 5.80
N GLY A 338 2.53 19.60 6.05
CA GLY A 338 1.83 19.34 7.30
C GLY A 338 2.79 19.28 8.49
N THR A 339 3.94 18.61 8.33
CA THR A 339 4.98 18.58 9.37
C THR A 339 5.54 19.96 9.65
N LEU A 340 5.71 20.79 8.61
CA LEU A 340 6.13 22.19 8.77
C LEU A 340 5.11 23.00 9.57
N GLY A 341 3.81 22.82 9.27
CA GLY A 341 2.73 23.57 9.94
C GLY A 341 2.43 23.10 11.36
N PHE A 342 2.41 21.78 11.59
CA PHE A 342 2.02 21.21 12.89
C PHE A 342 3.21 20.96 13.84
N GLY A 343 4.46 21.03 13.36
CA GLY A 343 5.66 20.76 14.16
C GLY A 343 5.84 19.30 14.59
N ARG A 344 5.07 18.38 14.01
CA ARG A 344 5.10 16.93 14.23
C ARG A 344 4.84 16.19 12.93
N GLU A 345 5.18 14.92 12.86
CA GLU A 345 4.88 14.08 11.69
C GLU A 345 3.37 14.15 11.39
N ALA A 346 3.03 14.62 10.18
CA ALA A 346 1.65 14.85 9.79
C ALA A 346 0.98 13.59 9.20
N MET A 347 1.77 12.68 8.58
CA MET A 347 1.25 11.53 7.86
C MET A 347 2.29 10.40 7.77
N GLY A 348 1.83 9.15 7.79
CA GLY A 348 2.67 7.97 7.71
C GLY A 348 3.30 7.76 6.32
N LEU A 349 4.51 7.19 6.28
CA LEU A 349 5.18 6.82 5.03
C LEU A 349 4.41 5.72 4.27
N GLY A 350 3.68 4.87 4.98
CA GLY A 350 2.86 3.82 4.39
C GLY A 350 1.75 4.35 3.47
N ASP A 351 1.12 5.47 3.85
CA ASP A 351 0.06 6.10 3.07
C ASP A 351 0.55 6.57 1.68
N VAL A 352 1.84 6.97 1.58
CA VAL A 352 2.50 7.32 0.31
C VAL A 352 2.41 6.15 -0.67
N HIS A 353 2.70 4.94 -0.19
CA HIS A 353 2.71 3.74 -1.03
C HIS A 353 1.31 3.26 -1.40
N ILE A 354 0.30 3.47 -0.54
CA ILE A 354 -1.10 3.17 -0.89
C ILE A 354 -1.52 4.04 -2.07
N LEU A 355 -1.35 5.35 -1.97
CA LEU A 355 -1.81 6.26 -3.02
C LEU A 355 -0.96 6.15 -4.29
N ALA A 356 0.32 5.83 -4.17
CA ALA A 356 1.18 5.48 -5.29
C ALA A 356 0.67 4.23 -6.02
N ALA A 357 0.24 3.18 -5.31
CA ALA A 357 -0.32 1.98 -5.91
C ALA A 357 -1.64 2.27 -6.65
N VAL A 358 -2.50 3.13 -6.10
CA VAL A 358 -3.70 3.63 -6.82
C VAL A 358 -3.29 4.29 -8.13
N GLY A 359 -2.27 5.14 -8.11
CA GLY A 359 -1.77 5.84 -9.29
C GLY A 359 -1.16 4.91 -10.33
N ALA A 360 -0.43 3.87 -9.91
CA ALA A 360 0.16 2.88 -10.81
C ALA A 360 -0.89 2.09 -11.61
N VAL A 361 -2.08 1.90 -11.05
CA VAL A 361 -3.18 1.16 -11.72
C VAL A 361 -4.11 2.09 -12.51
N CYS A 362 -4.43 3.26 -11.95
CA CYS A 362 -5.48 4.15 -12.46
C CYS A 362 -4.93 5.44 -13.10
N GLY A 363 -3.59 5.59 -13.23
CA GLY A 363 -2.96 6.80 -13.74
C GLY A 363 -2.98 7.96 -12.75
N TRP A 364 -2.54 9.13 -13.19
CA TRP A 364 -2.25 10.28 -12.32
C TRP A 364 -3.48 11.05 -11.84
N VAL A 365 -4.62 10.96 -12.52
CA VAL A 365 -5.85 11.70 -12.19
C VAL A 365 -6.53 11.12 -10.95
N VAL A 366 -6.70 9.81 -10.92
CA VAL A 366 -7.44 9.11 -9.85
C VAL A 366 -6.82 9.33 -8.47
N PRO A 367 -5.51 9.19 -8.23
CA PRO A 367 -4.94 9.45 -6.91
C PRO A 367 -5.09 10.89 -6.47
N SER A 368 -5.08 11.85 -7.42
CA SER A 368 -5.30 13.27 -7.11
C SER A 368 -6.70 13.50 -6.53
N ILE A 369 -7.73 12.94 -7.17
CA ILE A 369 -9.11 13.01 -6.65
C ILE A 369 -9.26 12.21 -5.35
N THR A 370 -8.67 11.00 -5.30
CA THR A 370 -8.71 10.11 -4.14
C THR A 370 -8.18 10.78 -2.88
N PHE A 371 -7.09 11.54 -2.98
CA PHE A 371 -6.50 12.24 -1.86
C PHE A 371 -7.51 13.16 -1.15
N PHE A 372 -8.21 13.98 -1.92
CA PHE A 372 -9.25 14.88 -1.38
C PHE A 372 -10.49 14.10 -0.91
N MET A 373 -10.93 13.11 -1.70
CA MET A 373 -12.09 12.28 -1.33
C MET A 373 -11.86 11.55 -0.01
N ALA A 374 -10.67 10.98 0.20
CA ALA A 374 -10.31 10.33 1.45
C ALA A 374 -10.35 11.30 2.64
N ALA A 375 -9.86 12.52 2.46
CA ALA A 375 -9.90 13.56 3.50
C ALA A 375 -11.35 13.93 3.87
N PHE A 376 -12.24 14.08 2.88
CA PHE A 376 -13.66 14.36 3.14
C PHE A 376 -14.36 13.20 3.86
N LEU A 377 -14.10 11.96 3.45
CA LEU A 377 -14.68 10.78 4.10
C LEU A 377 -14.18 10.63 5.54
N ALA A 378 -12.87 10.83 5.76
CA ALA A 378 -12.26 10.79 7.09
C ALA A 378 -12.84 11.89 8.00
N LEU A 379 -13.02 13.10 7.49
CA LEU A 379 -13.59 14.23 8.22
C LEU A 379 -15.06 13.98 8.58
N ALA A 380 -15.87 13.51 7.63
CA ALA A 380 -17.26 13.16 7.86
C ALA A 380 -17.40 12.11 8.97
N TRP A 381 -16.56 11.07 8.94
CA TRP A 381 -16.52 10.08 9.99
C TRP A 381 -16.02 10.65 11.32
N ALA A 382 -14.95 11.45 11.32
CA ALA A 382 -14.41 12.07 12.52
C ALA A 382 -15.44 12.92 13.23
N MET A 383 -16.27 13.68 12.50
CA MET A 383 -17.37 14.45 13.06
C MET A 383 -18.40 13.57 13.76
N THR A 384 -18.78 12.43 13.17
CA THR A 384 -19.72 11.49 13.81
C THR A 384 -19.13 10.83 15.06
N VAL A 385 -17.86 10.47 15.04
CA VAL A 385 -17.16 9.84 16.17
C VAL A 385 -16.85 10.83 17.28
N PHE A 386 -16.49 12.08 16.93
CA PHE A 386 -16.25 13.15 17.92
C PHE A 386 -17.47 13.41 18.78
N VAL A 387 -18.67 13.35 18.20
CA VAL A 387 -19.93 13.50 18.92
C VAL A 387 -20.24 12.28 19.82
N THR A 388 -19.82 11.08 19.41
CA THR A 388 -20.23 9.82 20.05
C THR A 388 -19.16 9.18 20.94
N ARG A 389 -17.89 9.36 20.64
CA ARG A 389 -16.74 8.70 21.31
C ARG A 389 -15.53 9.64 21.45
N LYS A 390 -14.78 9.49 22.55
CA LYS A 390 -13.55 10.24 22.86
C LYS A 390 -12.29 9.72 22.13
N GLN A 391 -12.41 9.00 21.02
CA GLN A 391 -11.22 8.55 20.27
C GLN A 391 -10.65 9.71 19.45
N ARG A 392 -9.32 9.95 19.58
CA ARG A 392 -8.63 11.10 18.96
C ARG A 392 -7.79 10.73 17.74
N GLU A 393 -7.57 9.44 17.48
CA GLU A 393 -6.71 8.97 16.39
C GLU A 393 -7.49 8.01 15.49
N LEU A 394 -7.32 8.17 14.18
CA LEU A 394 -7.97 7.36 13.15
C LEU A 394 -6.90 6.86 12.17
N PRO A 395 -6.84 5.56 11.87
CA PRO A 395 -5.98 5.06 10.80
C PRO A 395 -6.44 5.67 9.47
N TYR A 396 -5.52 6.21 8.68
CA TYR A 396 -5.87 6.92 7.44
C TYR A 396 -5.98 6.00 6.23
N GLY A 397 -5.27 4.87 6.24
CA GLY A 397 -5.28 3.88 5.15
C GLY A 397 -6.67 3.44 4.69
N PRO A 398 -7.61 3.09 5.60
CA PRO A 398 -8.99 2.74 5.22
C PRO A 398 -9.75 3.84 4.49
N TRP A 399 -9.47 5.11 4.80
CA TRP A 399 -10.10 6.25 4.13
C TRP A 399 -9.53 6.48 2.75
N LEU A 400 -8.21 6.25 2.58
CA LEU A 400 -7.58 6.24 1.25
C LEU A 400 -8.17 5.12 0.38
N ALA A 401 -8.37 3.93 0.94
CA ALA A 401 -8.97 2.82 0.22
C ALA A 401 -10.44 3.09 -0.16
N ALA A 402 -11.24 3.62 0.77
CA ALA A 402 -12.62 4.01 0.50
C ALA A 402 -12.68 5.16 -0.53
N GLY A 403 -11.82 6.16 -0.40
CA GLY A 403 -11.71 7.26 -1.36
C GLY A 403 -11.33 6.78 -2.76
N ALA A 404 -10.39 5.82 -2.87
CA ALA A 404 -10.00 5.21 -4.13
C ALA A 404 -11.17 4.43 -4.75
N LEU A 405 -11.87 3.63 -3.96
CA LEU A 405 -13.04 2.88 -4.41
C LEU A 405 -14.12 3.82 -4.96
N VAL A 406 -14.49 4.86 -4.20
CA VAL A 406 -15.50 5.85 -4.64
C VAL A 406 -15.03 6.57 -5.89
N THR A 407 -13.77 7.01 -5.94
CA THR A 407 -13.23 7.71 -7.11
C THR A 407 -13.24 6.83 -8.36
N VAL A 408 -12.86 5.55 -8.25
CA VAL A 408 -12.85 4.64 -9.40
C VAL A 408 -14.27 4.32 -9.86
N LEU A 409 -15.20 4.06 -8.93
CA LEU A 409 -16.59 3.71 -9.27
C LEU A 409 -17.36 4.88 -9.92
N PHE A 410 -17.11 6.11 -9.47
CA PHE A 410 -17.81 7.30 -9.94
C PHE A 410 -16.94 8.19 -10.83
N TYR A 411 -15.88 7.64 -11.44
CA TYR A 411 -14.88 8.41 -12.17
C TYR A 411 -15.49 9.22 -13.33
N ASP A 412 -16.34 8.60 -14.14
CA ASP A 412 -16.94 9.28 -15.32
C ASP A 412 -17.82 10.47 -14.86
N TYR A 413 -18.62 10.28 -13.82
CA TYR A 413 -19.40 11.34 -13.20
C TYR A 413 -18.52 12.46 -12.61
N LEU A 414 -17.46 12.09 -11.89
CA LEU A 414 -16.53 13.05 -11.32
C LEU A 414 -15.76 13.83 -12.40
N ARG A 415 -15.41 13.16 -13.50
CA ARG A 415 -14.77 13.78 -14.65
C ARG A 415 -15.69 14.82 -15.32
N GLU A 416 -16.96 14.49 -15.51
CA GLU A 416 -17.97 15.42 -16.04
C GLU A 416 -18.16 16.63 -15.11
N LEU A 417 -18.28 16.38 -13.82
CA LEU A 417 -18.43 17.42 -12.80
C LEU A 417 -17.22 18.36 -12.74
N LEU A 418 -16.00 17.82 -12.85
CA LEU A 418 -14.76 18.59 -12.75
C LEU A 418 -14.30 19.17 -14.10
N GLY A 419 -14.82 18.70 -15.22
CA GLY A 419 -14.47 19.13 -16.57
C GLY A 419 -14.54 20.65 -16.78
N PRO A 420 -15.64 21.34 -16.42
CA PRO A 420 -15.74 22.79 -16.55
C PRO A 420 -14.67 23.56 -15.77
N TYR A 421 -14.28 23.05 -14.60
CA TYR A 421 -13.21 23.69 -13.79
C TYR A 421 -11.83 23.48 -14.40
N ALA A 422 -11.59 22.32 -15.03
CA ALA A 422 -10.33 22.05 -15.73
C ALA A 422 -10.18 22.96 -16.97
N GLU A 423 -11.25 23.19 -17.72
CA GLU A 423 -11.24 24.14 -18.85
C GLU A 423 -11.05 25.59 -18.37
N LEU A 424 -11.71 25.97 -17.28
CA LEU A 424 -11.52 27.31 -16.68
C LEU A 424 -10.05 27.53 -16.28
N LEU A 425 -9.40 26.52 -15.68
CA LEU A 425 -7.99 26.60 -15.30
C LEU A 425 -7.07 26.71 -16.52
N LYS A 426 -7.36 26.04 -17.63
CA LYS A 426 -6.61 26.20 -18.88
C LYS A 426 -6.72 27.64 -19.41
N VAL A 427 -7.91 28.20 -19.43
CA VAL A 427 -8.14 29.59 -19.88
C VAL A 427 -7.40 30.59 -18.98
N LEU A 428 -7.42 30.38 -17.65
CA LEU A 428 -6.73 31.25 -16.70
C LEU A 428 -5.19 31.12 -16.74
N SER A 429 -4.69 29.95 -17.13
CA SER A 429 -3.23 29.70 -17.28
C SER A 429 -2.65 30.19 -18.61
N GLY A 430 -3.46 30.73 -19.51
CA GLY A 430 -3.04 31.27 -20.78
C GLY A 430 -2.65 30.21 -21.82
N GLY A 431 -3.22 28.99 -21.70
CA GLY A 431 -3.01 27.89 -22.62
C GLY A 431 -3.92 27.96 -23.84
#